data_db39600b480fb55ae0f9477e24e944bc
#
_entry.id   db39600b480fb55ae0f9477e24e944bc
#
_cell.length_a   1.000
_cell.length_b   1.000
_cell.length_c   1.000
_cell.angle_alpha   90.00
_cell.angle_beta   90.00
_cell.angle_gamma   90.00
#
_symmetry.space_group_name_H-M   'P 1'
#
loop_
_entity.id
_entity.type
_entity.pdbx_description
1 polymer ?
#
loop_
_entity_poly.entity_id
_entity_poly.type
_entity_poly.pdbx_seq_one_letter_code
_entity_poly.pdbx_strand_id
1 'polypeptide(L)'
;MKIENKVKCIFERVYIETPVDTDGDGKADLIAAYIRRPENTMQGEKVPAVLVANPYLMTCNEDWYVPHDVDREVKVYPQQNIKESDIRFDFSQESACKPVEVRETRGFAETAVINEDVEFECISPLYAYLNQKGYASVFCGGLGTRGSEGYTLSGSREEVLAFKSVIDWLNGRCRAFTDKTSNIEIRADWCTGNVAMSAKSYLGTMCIGVAATGVEGLKTIIPEAGICNWYDYYRAGGLNVPAMGWQGDDLDILAKYCFSRAKDPEDYEKVKDGYQAALERLVEGEDRDSANYNRFWDERNYLNQIENFKASVFIIHGINDWNVKTNQCLPLFKALEEKGVERKILLHQGEHVYVYDLEGSGTLDMVERWLDHYLKGIDNGIDKEPKVLVESNLDQLKWMASDTWPPAGCKGENFPVKTRGEARIVDDLSATVFRKEKDNRKEWLDQLVLCEAPEYMNRFRIMWSDSDSGVDGEKDIRIAGTVKVGFDAAIDRDTAILSAMLVDIGRQNRITAEEVAVENAPEGTFRFGLEKEPSMYKVISRGWLNAQNRTCLWSKEKIEPNQYYHYEIEMVPTDHTLQKGHNLAFILYGTDAEQTQRPETVTTITLNTDTLKVEVPFLK
;
A
#
# COMPACT_ATOMS: atom_id res chain seq x y z
N MET A 1 -17.71 11.62 13.54
CA MET A 1 -16.95 12.85 13.91
C MET A 1 -17.90 14.05 13.83
N LYS A 2 -18.18 14.71 14.94
CA LYS A 2 -19.10 15.86 14.96
C LYS A 2 -18.30 17.14 14.69
N ILE A 3 -18.53 17.78 13.54
CA ILE A 3 -17.87 19.04 13.16
C ILE A 3 -18.82 20.17 13.54
N GLU A 4 -18.52 20.86 14.64
CA GLU A 4 -19.17 22.14 14.93
C GLU A 4 -18.47 23.23 14.13
N ASN A 5 -19.09 23.72 13.07
CA ASN A 5 -18.56 24.79 12.20
C ASN A 5 -18.47 26.14 12.95
N LYS A 6 -17.48 26.29 13.83
CA LYS A 6 -17.21 27.53 14.58
C LYS A 6 -16.18 28.42 13.87
N VAL A 7 -15.20 27.81 13.18
CA VAL A 7 -14.16 28.51 12.44
C VAL A 7 -14.61 28.65 10.99
N LYS A 8 -14.77 29.89 10.56
CA LYS A 8 -15.01 30.16 9.13
C LYS A 8 -13.73 29.95 8.33
N CYS A 9 -13.87 29.33 7.17
CA CYS A 9 -12.78 29.12 6.23
C CYS A 9 -13.00 29.89 4.94
N ILE A 10 -11.91 30.27 4.30
CA ILE A 10 -11.88 30.73 2.91
C ILE A 10 -11.34 29.63 2.01
N PHE A 11 -11.71 29.69 0.75
CA PHE A 11 -11.33 28.73 -0.28
C PHE A 11 -10.52 29.44 -1.34
N GLU A 12 -9.37 28.86 -1.71
CA GLU A 12 -8.50 29.38 -2.75
C GLU A 12 -8.14 28.28 -3.74
N ARG A 13 -7.86 28.66 -4.98
CA ARG A 13 -7.27 27.80 -6.00
C ARG A 13 -6.02 28.44 -6.55
N VAL A 14 -4.93 27.69 -6.56
CA VAL A 14 -3.64 28.13 -7.09
C VAL A 14 -3.06 27.09 -8.03
N TYR A 15 -2.14 27.51 -8.88
CA TYR A 15 -1.43 26.65 -9.83
C TYR A 15 0.06 26.70 -9.51
N ILE A 16 0.56 25.60 -8.95
CA ILE A 16 1.94 25.49 -8.45
C ILE A 16 2.84 25.03 -9.59
N GLU A 17 3.94 25.75 -9.80
CA GLU A 17 4.92 25.43 -10.82
C GLU A 17 5.82 24.29 -10.34
N THR A 18 5.82 23.18 -11.07
CA THR A 18 6.64 22.00 -10.76
C THR A 18 8.03 22.12 -11.41
N PRO A 19 9.01 21.29 -11.02
CA PRO A 19 10.31 21.25 -11.69
C PRO A 19 10.31 20.33 -12.92
N VAL A 20 9.17 19.83 -13.39
CA VAL A 20 9.06 18.83 -14.46
C VAL A 20 8.25 19.36 -15.64
N ASP A 21 8.51 18.81 -16.81
CA ASP A 21 7.78 18.97 -18.06
C ASP A 21 7.46 17.56 -18.58
N THR A 22 6.30 17.03 -18.20
CA THR A 22 5.93 15.64 -18.53
C THR A 22 5.14 15.54 -19.83
N ASP A 23 4.50 16.63 -20.28
CA ASP A 23 3.78 16.66 -21.56
C ASP A 23 4.63 17.19 -22.73
N GLY A 24 5.86 17.65 -22.43
CA GLY A 24 6.88 17.96 -23.44
C GLY A 24 6.64 19.28 -24.19
N ASP A 25 5.89 20.21 -23.63
CA ASP A 25 5.61 21.51 -24.22
C ASP A 25 6.76 22.53 -24.03
N GLY A 26 7.82 22.16 -23.29
CA GLY A 26 9.00 22.96 -22.98
C GLY A 26 8.84 23.86 -21.76
N LYS A 27 7.71 23.82 -21.07
CA LYS A 27 7.44 24.58 -19.86
C LYS A 27 7.31 23.66 -18.65
N ALA A 28 7.52 24.21 -17.47
CA ALA A 28 7.23 23.50 -16.24
C ALA A 28 5.72 23.26 -16.10
N ASP A 29 5.33 22.01 -15.80
CA ASP A 29 3.93 21.66 -15.56
C ASP A 29 3.38 22.41 -14.35
N LEU A 30 2.17 22.95 -14.47
CA LEU A 30 1.41 23.55 -13.37
C LEU A 30 0.43 22.55 -12.79
N ILE A 31 0.45 22.37 -11.48
CA ILE A 31 -0.51 21.53 -10.76
C ILE A 31 -1.49 22.38 -9.96
N ALA A 32 -2.78 22.06 -10.07
CA ALA A 32 -3.84 22.75 -9.35
C ALA A 32 -3.89 22.31 -7.89
N ALA A 33 -3.87 23.28 -6.98
CA ALA A 33 -4.06 23.05 -5.56
C ALA A 33 -5.23 23.89 -5.04
N TYR A 34 -6.04 23.28 -4.19
CA TYR A 34 -7.22 23.86 -3.56
C TYR A 34 -6.96 23.98 -2.07
N ILE A 35 -7.11 25.19 -1.54
CA ILE A 35 -6.77 25.50 -0.16
C ILE A 35 -8.05 25.82 0.62
N ARG A 36 -8.21 25.18 1.77
CA ARG A 36 -9.20 25.54 2.77
C ARG A 36 -8.45 26.00 4.01
N ARG A 37 -8.54 27.30 4.35
CA ARG A 37 -7.82 27.87 5.48
C ARG A 37 -8.71 28.77 6.35
N PRO A 38 -8.43 28.87 7.68
CA PRO A 38 -9.19 29.73 8.56
C PRO A 38 -9.20 31.20 8.10
N GLU A 39 -10.35 31.88 8.20
CA GLU A 39 -10.55 33.28 7.73
C GLU A 39 -9.60 34.28 8.42
N ASN A 40 -9.20 34.04 9.69
CA ASN A 40 -8.26 34.89 10.42
C ASN A 40 -6.87 34.97 9.78
N THR A 41 -6.52 34.03 8.90
CA THR A 41 -5.29 34.10 8.10
C THR A 41 -5.27 35.29 7.13
N MET A 42 -6.43 35.85 6.77
CA MET A 42 -6.55 37.10 6.02
C MET A 42 -6.13 38.33 6.83
N GLN A 43 -6.05 38.18 8.15
CA GLN A 43 -5.67 39.23 9.09
C GLN A 43 -4.20 39.12 9.52
N GLY A 44 -3.42 38.24 8.87
CA GLY A 44 -2.00 38.04 9.11
C GLY A 44 -1.65 36.94 10.12
N GLU A 45 -2.64 36.20 10.65
CA GLU A 45 -2.37 35.00 11.42
C GLU A 45 -1.78 33.90 10.52
N LYS A 46 -0.75 33.18 11.02
CA LYS A 46 -0.14 32.08 10.29
C LYS A 46 -0.54 30.76 10.92
N VAL A 47 -0.88 29.78 10.07
CA VAL A 47 -1.29 28.44 10.50
C VAL A 47 -0.43 27.39 9.81
N PRO A 48 -0.20 26.21 10.44
CA PRO A 48 0.40 25.07 9.75
C PRO A 48 -0.56 24.46 8.74
N ALA A 49 -0.02 23.74 7.76
CA ALA A 49 -0.78 23.14 6.69
C ALA A 49 -0.73 21.61 6.72
N VAL A 50 -1.83 20.97 6.31
CA VAL A 50 -1.89 19.54 6.01
C VAL A 50 -2.15 19.39 4.52
N LEU A 51 -1.19 18.80 3.82
CA LEU A 51 -1.27 18.51 2.39
C LEU A 51 -1.88 17.13 2.17
N VAL A 52 -2.86 17.07 1.27
CA VAL A 52 -3.49 15.87 0.74
C VAL A 52 -3.13 15.78 -0.74
N ALA A 53 -2.19 14.91 -1.06
CA ALA A 53 -1.84 14.58 -2.44
C ALA A 53 -2.87 13.57 -2.96
N ASN A 54 -3.77 13.99 -3.85
CA ASN A 54 -4.93 13.20 -4.27
C ASN A 54 -4.97 13.01 -5.80
N PRO A 55 -4.33 11.96 -6.36
CA PRO A 55 -4.38 11.70 -7.80
C PRO A 55 -5.78 11.40 -8.37
N TYR A 56 -6.77 11.17 -7.52
CA TYR A 56 -8.18 11.00 -7.90
C TYR A 56 -8.96 12.32 -7.96
N LEU A 57 -8.31 13.45 -7.71
CA LEU A 57 -8.94 14.77 -7.66
C LEU A 57 -9.43 15.16 -9.05
N MET A 58 -10.49 15.55 -9.07
CA MET A 58 -11.84 15.95 -9.09
C MET A 58 -12.76 14.92 -9.75
N THR A 59 -12.25 13.82 -10.30
CA THR A 59 -12.99 12.70 -10.88
C THR A 59 -11.99 11.69 -11.46
N CYS A 60 -12.45 10.50 -11.78
CA CYS A 60 -11.67 9.46 -12.43
C CYS A 60 -12.30 9.00 -13.75
N ASN A 61 -11.53 8.29 -14.58
CA ASN A 61 -12.00 7.73 -15.84
C ASN A 61 -12.48 6.30 -15.64
N GLU A 62 -13.68 6.11 -15.07
CA GLU A 62 -14.27 4.80 -14.79
C GLU A 62 -14.28 3.89 -16.05
N ASP A 63 -14.64 4.44 -17.21
CA ASP A 63 -14.70 3.70 -18.47
C ASP A 63 -13.31 3.23 -18.96
N TRP A 64 -12.23 3.78 -18.42
CA TRP A 64 -10.86 3.40 -18.79
C TRP A 64 -10.27 2.34 -17.87
N TYR A 65 -10.98 2.00 -16.82
CA TYR A 65 -10.60 0.92 -15.92
C TYR A 65 -10.96 -0.44 -16.53
N VAL A 66 -10.02 -1.01 -17.31
CA VAL A 66 -10.18 -2.31 -17.98
C VAL A 66 -9.05 -3.23 -17.53
N PRO A 67 -9.32 -4.13 -16.56
CA PRO A 67 -8.31 -5.06 -16.05
C PRO A 67 -7.76 -5.99 -17.14
N HIS A 68 -6.49 -6.35 -17.00
CA HIS A 68 -5.85 -7.34 -17.87
C HIS A 68 -6.43 -8.73 -17.66
N ASP A 69 -6.40 -9.56 -18.71
CA ASP A 69 -6.78 -10.96 -18.60
C ASP A 69 -5.79 -11.72 -17.71
N VAL A 70 -6.30 -12.46 -16.74
CA VAL A 70 -5.54 -13.30 -15.81
C VAL A 70 -5.63 -14.79 -16.15
N ASP A 71 -6.57 -15.20 -17.02
CA ASP A 71 -6.70 -16.57 -17.50
C ASP A 71 -5.67 -16.82 -18.62
N ARG A 72 -4.40 -16.83 -18.23
CA ARG A 72 -3.26 -16.98 -19.16
C ARG A 72 -2.13 -17.77 -18.54
N GLU A 73 -1.32 -18.39 -19.40
CA GLU A 73 -0.12 -19.12 -19.00
C GLU A 73 0.94 -18.18 -18.40
N VAL A 74 1.72 -18.71 -17.45
CA VAL A 74 2.94 -18.06 -17.01
C VAL A 74 3.99 -18.20 -18.10
N LYS A 75 4.52 -17.07 -18.58
CA LYS A 75 5.50 -17.06 -19.65
C LYS A 75 6.83 -17.63 -19.19
N VAL A 76 7.36 -18.56 -19.96
CA VAL A 76 8.67 -19.17 -19.73
C VAL A 76 9.77 -18.32 -20.39
N TYR A 77 10.82 -18.09 -19.65
CA TYR A 77 12.00 -17.36 -20.13
C TYR A 77 13.24 -18.26 -20.14
N PRO A 78 14.16 -18.06 -21.10
CA PRO A 78 15.49 -18.67 -21.03
C PRO A 78 16.24 -18.13 -19.81
N GLN A 79 17.36 -18.79 -19.47
CA GLN A 79 18.28 -18.29 -18.44
C GLN A 79 18.63 -16.82 -18.70
N GLN A 80 18.38 -15.97 -17.73
CA GLN A 80 18.79 -14.57 -17.73
C GLN A 80 20.01 -14.39 -16.83
N ASN A 81 20.77 -13.33 -17.04
CA ASN A 81 21.94 -12.97 -16.25
C ASN A 81 21.93 -11.46 -15.94
N ILE A 82 20.76 -10.95 -15.55
CA ILE A 82 20.59 -9.56 -15.15
C ILE A 82 21.25 -9.37 -13.79
N LYS A 83 22.08 -8.36 -13.64
CA LYS A 83 22.74 -8.04 -12.37
C LYS A 83 21.91 -7.05 -11.60
N GLU A 84 22.03 -7.07 -10.28
CA GLU A 84 21.37 -6.10 -9.41
C GLU A 84 21.76 -4.64 -9.77
N SER A 85 23.00 -4.40 -10.18
CA SER A 85 23.43 -3.08 -10.65
C SER A 85 22.67 -2.55 -11.86
N ASP A 86 22.13 -3.45 -12.69
CA ASP A 86 21.47 -3.09 -13.95
C ASP A 86 20.03 -2.60 -13.71
N ILE A 87 19.47 -2.93 -12.54
CA ILE A 87 18.11 -2.58 -12.15
C ILE A 87 18.04 -1.38 -11.19
N ARG A 88 19.17 -0.91 -10.66
CA ARG A 88 19.17 0.21 -9.72
C ARG A 88 18.87 1.53 -10.40
N PHE A 89 17.93 2.28 -9.84
CA PHE A 89 17.62 3.63 -10.27
C PHE A 89 18.54 4.62 -9.54
N ASP A 90 19.22 5.48 -10.30
CA ASP A 90 20.15 6.47 -9.73
C ASP A 90 19.46 7.82 -9.54
N PHE A 91 18.88 8.03 -8.36
CA PHE A 91 18.22 9.27 -7.99
C PHE A 91 19.14 10.50 -8.00
N SER A 92 20.46 10.32 -8.02
CA SER A 92 21.42 11.44 -8.01
C SER A 92 21.76 11.94 -9.41
N GLN A 93 21.79 11.04 -10.40
CA GLN A 93 22.19 11.36 -11.78
C GLN A 93 21.00 11.58 -12.70
N GLU A 94 19.89 10.88 -12.45
CA GLU A 94 18.70 11.04 -13.23
C GLU A 94 17.86 12.18 -12.66
N SER A 95 18.30 13.41 -12.98
CA SER A 95 17.41 14.54 -12.92
C SER A 95 16.29 14.27 -13.94
N ALA A 96 15.11 13.93 -13.46
CA ALA A 96 13.91 13.84 -14.26
C ALA A 96 13.56 15.17 -14.92
N CYS A 97 14.21 16.24 -14.48
CA CYS A 97 14.00 17.60 -14.93
C CYS A 97 14.92 17.90 -16.09
N LYS A 98 14.38 17.88 -17.30
CA LYS A 98 14.99 18.67 -18.38
C LYS A 98 14.99 20.13 -17.94
N PRO A 99 15.98 20.95 -18.35
CA PRO A 99 15.90 22.38 -18.17
C PRO A 99 14.59 22.88 -18.79
N VAL A 100 13.64 23.30 -17.95
CA VAL A 100 12.36 23.86 -18.41
C VAL A 100 12.43 25.37 -18.39
N GLU A 101 11.72 26.01 -19.32
CA GLU A 101 11.57 27.45 -19.31
C GLU A 101 10.79 27.86 -18.05
N VAL A 102 11.40 28.78 -17.30
CA VAL A 102 10.80 29.34 -16.07
C VAL A 102 9.84 30.46 -16.46
N ARG A 103 8.58 30.38 -16.02
CA ARG A 103 7.59 31.43 -16.29
C ARG A 103 8.00 32.79 -15.67
N GLU A 104 7.91 33.88 -16.42
CA GLU A 104 8.14 35.22 -15.87
C GLU A 104 6.95 35.67 -15.01
N THR A 105 7.21 36.10 -13.78
CA THR A 105 6.19 36.75 -12.93
C THR A 105 5.84 38.12 -13.48
N ARG A 106 4.55 38.36 -13.77
CA ARG A 106 4.03 39.63 -14.31
C ARG A 106 3.39 40.50 -13.24
N GLY A 107 3.15 39.98 -12.05
CA GLY A 107 2.54 40.70 -10.94
C GLY A 107 2.30 39.76 -9.76
N PHE A 108 1.77 40.30 -8.66
CA PHE A 108 1.47 39.57 -7.44
C PHE A 108 0.02 39.75 -7.03
N ALA A 109 -0.59 38.68 -6.52
CA ALA A 109 -1.90 38.73 -5.90
C ALA A 109 -1.76 38.41 -4.39
N GLU A 110 -2.63 39.03 -3.59
CA GLU A 110 -2.73 38.77 -2.16
C GLU A 110 -3.60 37.52 -1.85
N THR A 111 -4.55 37.22 -2.74
CA THR A 111 -5.48 36.10 -2.59
C THR A 111 -5.84 35.49 -3.94
N ALA A 112 -6.24 34.22 -3.93
CA ALA A 112 -6.82 33.51 -5.08
C ALA A 112 -8.18 32.90 -4.71
N VAL A 113 -8.99 33.65 -3.99
CA VAL A 113 -10.29 33.20 -3.45
C VAL A 113 -11.22 32.76 -4.58
N ILE A 114 -11.84 31.60 -4.38
CA ILE A 114 -12.91 31.07 -5.21
C ILE A 114 -14.21 31.02 -4.39
N ASN A 115 -15.36 31.14 -5.07
CA ASN A 115 -16.68 31.16 -4.43
C ASN A 115 -17.29 29.74 -4.30
N GLU A 116 -16.54 28.70 -4.64
CA GLU A 116 -17.01 27.33 -4.64
C GLU A 116 -16.24 26.52 -3.60
N ASP A 117 -16.96 25.79 -2.74
CA ASP A 117 -16.38 24.68 -1.99
C ASP A 117 -16.33 23.49 -2.94
N VAL A 118 -15.15 22.98 -3.18
CA VAL A 118 -14.94 21.86 -4.09
C VAL A 118 -15.17 20.58 -3.31
N GLU A 119 -16.12 19.76 -3.74
CA GLU A 119 -16.26 18.39 -3.26
C GLU A 119 -15.15 17.53 -3.88
N PHE A 120 -14.50 16.75 -3.05
CA PHE A 120 -13.39 15.91 -3.45
C PHE A 120 -13.72 14.44 -3.18
N GLU A 121 -13.46 13.58 -4.16
CA GLU A 121 -13.52 12.14 -3.94
C GLU A 121 -12.41 11.66 -2.98
N CYS A 122 -12.69 10.58 -2.26
CA CYS A 122 -11.74 9.92 -1.35
C CYS A 122 -11.20 10.79 -0.21
N ILE A 123 -11.89 11.88 0.17
CA ILE A 123 -11.46 12.75 1.26
C ILE A 123 -12.18 12.43 2.58
N SER A 124 -11.37 12.19 3.61
CA SER A 124 -11.84 11.99 4.97
C SER A 124 -12.41 13.27 5.59
N PRO A 125 -13.45 13.20 6.44
CA PRO A 125 -13.91 14.31 7.29
C PRO A 125 -12.82 14.89 8.21
N LEU A 126 -11.71 14.19 8.41
CA LEU A 126 -10.57 14.62 9.21
C LEU A 126 -10.13 16.06 8.88
N TYR A 127 -10.06 16.42 7.61
CA TYR A 127 -9.52 17.74 7.22
C TYR A 127 -10.44 18.88 7.61
N ALA A 128 -11.77 18.68 7.55
CA ALA A 128 -12.72 19.64 8.06
C ALA A 128 -12.59 19.78 9.61
N TYR A 129 -12.36 18.68 10.31
CA TYR A 129 -12.05 18.68 11.73
C TYR A 129 -10.77 19.47 12.03
N LEU A 130 -9.69 19.22 11.29
CA LEU A 130 -8.41 19.90 11.47
C LEU A 130 -8.50 21.40 11.18
N ASN A 131 -9.34 21.84 10.22
CA ASN A 131 -9.59 23.26 10.00
C ASN A 131 -10.20 23.93 11.26
N GLN A 132 -11.07 23.23 12.01
CA GLN A 132 -11.62 23.74 13.27
C GLN A 132 -10.56 23.82 14.38
N LYS A 133 -9.45 23.11 14.23
CA LYS A 133 -8.30 23.11 15.15
C LYS A 133 -7.20 24.09 14.74
N GLY A 134 -7.44 24.93 13.72
CA GLY A 134 -6.51 25.98 13.26
C GLY A 134 -5.43 25.48 12.30
N TYR A 135 -5.70 24.44 11.54
CA TYR A 135 -4.88 24.00 10.42
C TYR A 135 -5.46 24.48 9.10
N ALA A 136 -4.63 24.70 8.11
CA ALA A 136 -5.06 24.79 6.72
C ALA A 136 -5.00 23.41 6.06
N SER A 137 -5.96 23.10 5.20
CA SER A 137 -5.93 21.92 4.34
C SER A 137 -5.60 22.32 2.91
N VAL A 138 -4.67 21.60 2.28
CA VAL A 138 -4.26 21.83 0.89
C VAL A 138 -4.50 20.53 0.11
N PHE A 139 -5.40 20.56 -0.85
CA PHE A 139 -5.76 19.42 -1.70
C PHE A 139 -5.15 19.61 -3.07
N CYS A 140 -4.31 18.68 -3.51
CA CYS A 140 -3.63 18.81 -4.80
C CYS A 140 -3.78 17.51 -5.59
N GLY A 141 -4.25 17.62 -6.85
CA GLY A 141 -4.45 16.46 -7.72
C GLY A 141 -3.16 15.93 -8.35
N GLY A 142 -2.16 16.80 -8.48
CA GLY A 142 -0.92 16.45 -9.16
C GLY A 142 -1.04 16.43 -10.68
N LEU A 143 -0.02 15.90 -11.33
CA LEU A 143 0.12 15.82 -12.78
C LEU A 143 -1.03 15.04 -13.44
N GLY A 144 -1.50 15.51 -14.59
CA GLY A 144 -2.49 14.83 -15.41
C GLY A 144 -3.91 14.80 -14.83
N THR A 145 -4.15 15.44 -13.68
CA THR A 145 -5.50 15.59 -13.12
C THR A 145 -6.21 16.80 -13.72
N ARG A 146 -7.56 16.81 -13.64
CA ARG A 146 -8.37 17.90 -14.16
C ARG A 146 -7.96 19.23 -13.55
N GLY A 147 -7.65 20.20 -14.40
CA GLY A 147 -7.15 21.53 -14.03
C GLY A 147 -5.63 21.65 -13.95
N SER A 148 -4.91 20.55 -13.78
CA SER A 148 -3.44 20.48 -13.82
C SER A 148 -2.91 20.29 -15.26
N GLU A 149 -1.60 20.41 -15.44
CA GLU A 149 -0.87 20.09 -16.66
C GLU A 149 -0.14 18.74 -16.48
N GLY A 150 0.61 18.31 -17.51
CA GLY A 150 1.37 17.07 -17.47
C GLY A 150 0.56 15.80 -17.62
N TYR A 151 1.21 14.65 -17.32
CA TYR A 151 0.63 13.32 -17.40
C TYR A 151 0.66 12.57 -16.06
N THR A 152 -0.38 11.78 -15.78
CA THR A 152 -0.38 10.84 -14.66
C THR A 152 0.52 9.65 -15.00
N LEU A 153 1.58 9.45 -14.22
CA LEU A 153 2.58 8.39 -14.39
C LEU A 153 2.71 7.50 -13.16
N SER A 154 1.73 7.43 -12.35
CA SER A 154 1.53 6.65 -11.11
C SER A 154 2.81 6.22 -10.39
N GLY A 155 3.06 6.84 -9.25
CA GLY A 155 4.20 6.52 -8.37
C GLY A 155 5.56 6.98 -8.89
N SER A 156 5.65 7.61 -10.06
CA SER A 156 6.91 8.04 -10.66
C SER A 156 7.63 9.12 -9.85
N ARG A 157 8.90 9.29 -10.13
CA ARG A 157 9.68 10.38 -9.55
C ARG A 157 9.11 11.77 -9.90
N GLU A 158 8.62 11.94 -11.13
CA GLU A 158 8.01 13.19 -11.58
C GLU A 158 6.77 13.53 -10.74
N GLU A 159 5.92 12.55 -10.47
CA GLU A 159 4.74 12.74 -9.63
C GLU A 159 5.13 13.12 -8.19
N VAL A 160 6.11 12.43 -7.61
CA VAL A 160 6.64 12.75 -6.29
C VAL A 160 7.22 14.16 -6.24
N LEU A 161 7.98 14.59 -7.26
CA LEU A 161 8.55 15.93 -7.35
C LEU A 161 7.46 17.00 -7.54
N ALA A 162 6.41 16.69 -8.27
CA ALA A 162 5.27 17.60 -8.42
C ALA A 162 4.59 17.85 -7.07
N PHE A 163 4.28 16.81 -6.29
CA PHE A 163 3.72 17.01 -4.94
C PHE A 163 4.70 17.65 -3.96
N LYS A 164 6.00 17.37 -4.08
CA LYS A 164 7.04 18.07 -3.31
C LYS A 164 6.99 19.58 -3.53
N SER A 165 6.68 20.03 -4.75
CA SER A 165 6.59 21.46 -5.09
C SER A 165 5.52 22.20 -4.28
N VAL A 166 4.48 21.49 -3.82
CA VAL A 166 3.47 22.07 -2.92
C VAL A 166 4.11 22.42 -1.57
N ILE A 167 4.95 21.53 -1.02
CA ILE A 167 5.70 21.79 0.22
C ILE A 167 6.65 22.97 0.02
N ASP A 168 7.33 23.00 -1.12
CA ASP A 168 8.26 24.09 -1.45
C ASP A 168 7.52 25.44 -1.59
N TRP A 169 6.34 25.48 -2.20
CA TRP A 169 5.51 26.68 -2.29
C TRP A 169 5.04 27.16 -0.91
N LEU A 170 4.57 26.25 -0.05
CA LEU A 170 4.16 26.56 1.33
C LEU A 170 5.33 27.09 2.19
N ASN A 171 6.55 26.92 1.72
CA ASN A 171 7.80 27.41 2.34
C ASN A 171 8.47 28.54 1.53
N GLY A 172 7.83 29.07 0.50
CA GLY A 172 8.34 30.19 -0.30
C GLY A 172 9.52 29.85 -1.22
N ARG A 173 9.78 28.57 -1.51
CA ARG A 173 10.85 28.10 -2.40
C ARG A 173 10.40 27.75 -3.81
N CYS A 174 9.08 27.73 -4.04
CA CYS A 174 8.48 27.47 -5.34
C CYS A 174 7.43 28.54 -5.62
N ARG A 175 7.13 28.77 -6.89
CA ARG A 175 6.11 29.75 -7.31
C ARG A 175 4.77 29.06 -7.52
N ALA A 176 3.72 29.83 -7.31
CA ALA A 176 2.38 29.48 -7.76
C ALA A 176 1.70 30.71 -8.36
N PHE A 177 0.70 30.49 -9.19
CA PHE A 177 0.00 31.52 -9.94
C PHE A 177 -1.52 31.43 -9.68
N THR A 178 -2.22 32.54 -9.89
CA THR A 178 -3.69 32.60 -9.73
C THR A 178 -4.42 31.84 -10.84
N ASP A 179 -3.79 31.69 -11.99
CA ASP A 179 -4.27 30.93 -13.15
C ASP A 179 -3.09 30.44 -14.02
N LYS A 180 -3.37 29.65 -15.06
CA LYS A 180 -2.33 29.02 -15.91
C LYS A 180 -1.73 29.97 -16.96
N THR A 181 -2.23 31.21 -17.13
CA THR A 181 -1.90 32.08 -18.27
C THR A 181 -1.43 33.48 -17.91
N SER A 182 -1.95 34.06 -16.83
CA SER A 182 -1.67 35.46 -16.46
C SER A 182 -0.28 35.69 -15.90
N ASN A 183 0.35 34.65 -15.34
CA ASN A 183 1.60 34.72 -14.59
C ASN A 183 1.54 35.69 -13.39
N ILE A 184 0.36 35.86 -12.79
CA ILE A 184 0.19 36.59 -11.52
C ILE A 184 0.55 35.65 -10.37
N GLU A 185 1.67 35.92 -9.73
CA GLU A 185 2.21 35.10 -8.65
C GLU A 185 1.40 35.25 -7.35
N ILE A 186 1.24 34.16 -6.61
CA ILE A 186 0.65 34.14 -5.28
C ILE A 186 1.54 33.39 -4.31
N ARG A 187 1.69 33.91 -3.09
CA ARG A 187 2.51 33.35 -2.03
C ARG A 187 1.68 32.79 -0.90
N ALA A 188 2.18 31.77 -0.23
CA ALA A 188 1.54 31.18 0.95
C ALA A 188 1.99 31.89 2.24
N ASP A 189 1.94 33.22 2.29
CA ASP A 189 2.42 34.01 3.45
C ASP A 189 1.63 33.73 4.73
N TRP A 190 0.45 33.13 4.60
CA TRP A 190 -0.40 32.63 5.69
C TRP A 190 0.12 31.32 6.31
N CYS A 191 1.03 30.60 5.65
CA CYS A 191 1.57 29.34 6.17
C CYS A 191 2.74 29.60 7.14
N THR A 192 2.83 28.80 8.21
CA THR A 192 3.98 28.83 9.12
C THR A 192 5.23 28.20 8.50
N GLY A 193 5.11 27.49 7.37
CA GLY A 193 6.15 26.65 6.80
C GLY A 193 6.22 25.24 7.41
N ASN A 194 5.48 24.95 8.48
CA ASN A 194 5.36 23.61 9.04
C ASN A 194 4.22 22.87 8.33
N VAL A 195 4.58 21.82 7.62
CA VAL A 195 3.64 21.05 6.79
C VAL A 195 3.61 19.60 7.23
N ALA A 196 2.41 19.01 7.28
CA ALA A 196 2.20 17.57 7.35
C ALA A 196 1.61 17.06 6.03
N MET A 197 1.77 15.76 5.76
CA MET A 197 0.94 15.05 4.79
C MET A 197 0.18 13.93 5.51
N SER A 198 -1.09 13.78 5.19
CA SER A 198 -1.93 12.73 5.80
C SER A 198 -2.98 12.30 4.81
N ALA A 199 -3.05 11.01 4.52
CA ALA A 199 -4.11 10.44 3.70
C ALA A 199 -4.02 8.90 3.61
N LYS A 200 -5.02 8.26 2.96
CA LYS A 200 -5.13 6.81 2.82
C LYS A 200 -4.83 6.35 1.39
N SER A 201 -4.33 5.10 1.25
CA SER A 201 -4.16 4.41 -0.03
C SER A 201 -3.13 5.09 -0.93
N TYR A 202 -3.42 5.34 -2.20
CA TYR A 202 -2.54 6.06 -3.11
C TYR A 202 -2.15 7.45 -2.57
N LEU A 203 -3.08 8.14 -1.93
CA LEU A 203 -2.81 9.43 -1.29
C LEU A 203 -1.80 9.27 -0.13
N GLY A 204 -1.93 8.18 0.65
CA GLY A 204 -0.97 7.79 1.70
C GLY A 204 0.39 7.40 1.13
N THR A 205 0.40 6.79 -0.05
CA THR A 205 1.61 6.47 -0.83
C THR A 205 2.40 7.73 -1.17
N MET A 206 1.72 8.78 -1.60
CA MET A 206 2.37 10.06 -1.91
C MET A 206 2.96 10.73 -0.66
N CYS A 207 2.39 10.51 0.53
CA CYS A 207 3.03 10.94 1.79
C CYS A 207 4.42 10.32 1.93
N ILE A 208 4.53 9.00 1.68
CA ILE A 208 5.80 8.25 1.78
C ILE A 208 6.77 8.72 0.69
N GLY A 209 6.32 8.80 -0.57
CA GLY A 209 7.15 9.23 -1.70
C GLY A 209 7.73 10.64 -1.51
N VAL A 210 6.92 11.60 -1.06
CA VAL A 210 7.39 12.97 -0.79
C VAL A 210 8.34 13.01 0.40
N ALA A 211 8.09 12.25 1.49
CA ALA A 211 8.99 12.17 2.64
C ALA A 211 10.35 11.58 2.25
N ALA A 212 10.39 10.62 1.32
CA ALA A 212 11.61 10.02 0.78
C ALA A 212 12.51 11.03 0.03
N THR A 213 11.99 12.20 -0.38
CA THR A 213 12.81 13.29 -0.94
C THR A 213 13.61 14.06 0.10
N GLY A 214 13.29 13.94 1.39
CA GLY A 214 13.89 14.71 2.48
C GLY A 214 13.55 16.20 2.43
N VAL A 215 12.44 16.59 1.80
CA VAL A 215 12.04 17.99 1.59
C VAL A 215 11.97 18.74 2.91
N GLU A 216 12.58 19.92 2.94
CA GLU A 216 12.54 20.81 4.09
C GLU A 216 11.13 21.39 4.28
N GLY A 217 10.67 21.54 5.52
CA GLY A 217 9.32 22.02 5.84
C GLY A 217 8.30 20.92 6.06
N LEU A 218 8.50 19.73 5.50
CA LEU A 218 7.71 18.55 5.84
C LEU A 218 8.14 18.04 7.22
N LYS A 219 7.30 18.21 8.23
CA LYS A 219 7.59 17.86 9.62
C LYS A 219 7.16 16.45 9.99
N THR A 220 6.03 16.02 9.44
CA THR A 220 5.47 14.71 9.72
C THR A 220 4.60 14.21 8.58
N ILE A 221 4.46 12.89 8.49
CA ILE A 221 3.49 12.23 7.61
C ILE A 221 2.63 11.24 8.41
N ILE A 222 1.38 11.10 7.99
CA ILE A 222 0.44 10.09 8.51
C ILE A 222 -0.08 9.27 7.31
N PRO A 223 0.71 8.31 6.80
CA PRO A 223 0.26 7.44 5.72
C PRO A 223 -0.66 6.35 6.28
N GLU A 224 -1.91 6.35 5.81
CA GLU A 224 -2.87 5.30 6.12
C GLU A 224 -2.91 4.32 4.95
N ALA A 225 -2.69 3.04 5.22
CA ALA A 225 -2.66 2.00 4.18
C ALA A 225 -1.91 2.46 2.91
N GLY A 226 -0.72 3.09 3.09
CA GLY A 226 0.09 3.63 1.99
C GLY A 226 1.06 2.59 1.42
N ILE A 227 1.35 2.69 0.13
CA ILE A 227 2.29 1.84 -0.60
C ILE A 227 3.70 2.43 -0.43
N CYS A 228 4.66 1.66 0.08
CA CYS A 228 6.08 2.06 0.13
C CYS A 228 6.90 1.50 -1.04
N ASN A 229 6.43 0.43 -1.66
CA ASN A 229 7.04 -0.23 -2.81
C ASN A 229 5.95 -0.68 -3.79
N TRP A 230 5.86 -0.04 -4.93
CA TRP A 230 4.84 -0.34 -5.94
C TRP A 230 4.98 -1.72 -6.57
N TYR A 231 6.21 -2.28 -6.63
CA TYR A 231 6.38 -3.66 -7.04
C TYR A 231 5.61 -4.61 -6.13
N ASP A 232 5.79 -4.52 -4.82
CA ASP A 232 5.12 -5.39 -3.86
C ASP A 232 3.61 -5.14 -3.73
N TYR A 233 3.09 -4.10 -4.38
CA TYR A 233 1.65 -3.88 -4.51
C TYR A 233 1.04 -4.65 -5.68
N TYR A 234 1.70 -4.65 -6.84
CA TYR A 234 1.23 -5.32 -8.06
C TYR A 234 1.89 -6.66 -8.35
N ARG A 235 2.99 -6.98 -7.69
CA ARG A 235 3.82 -8.17 -7.91
C ARG A 235 4.16 -8.85 -6.59
N ALA A 236 4.47 -10.13 -6.66
CA ALA A 236 5.13 -10.87 -5.59
C ALA A 236 5.92 -12.05 -6.17
N GLY A 237 7.18 -12.22 -5.76
CA GLY A 237 7.98 -13.36 -6.14
C GLY A 237 8.13 -13.58 -7.66
N GLY A 238 8.07 -12.53 -8.49
CA GLY A 238 8.10 -12.65 -9.94
C GLY A 238 6.78 -13.09 -10.58
N LEU A 239 5.66 -12.84 -9.90
CA LEU A 239 4.28 -13.07 -10.36
C LEU A 239 3.47 -11.77 -10.28
N ASN A 240 2.42 -11.66 -11.11
CA ASN A 240 1.43 -10.60 -10.98
C ASN A 240 0.48 -10.96 -9.83
N VAL A 241 0.51 -10.17 -8.75
CA VAL A 241 -0.26 -10.38 -7.52
C VAL A 241 -0.85 -9.05 -7.03
N PRO A 242 -1.82 -8.48 -7.75
CA PRO A 242 -2.44 -7.21 -7.37
C PRO A 242 -3.28 -7.33 -6.09
N ALA A 243 -4.01 -6.29 -5.77
CA ALA A 243 -4.97 -6.27 -4.68
C ALA A 243 -6.01 -7.40 -4.80
N MET A 244 -6.40 -8.01 -3.67
CA MET A 244 -7.46 -9.03 -3.66
C MET A 244 -8.78 -8.42 -4.16
N GLY A 245 -9.47 -9.16 -5.03
CA GLY A 245 -10.69 -8.68 -5.68
C GLY A 245 -10.46 -7.83 -6.94
N TRP A 246 -9.22 -7.41 -7.18
CA TRP A 246 -8.81 -6.58 -8.32
C TRP A 246 -7.83 -7.31 -9.25
N GLN A 247 -8.04 -8.61 -9.44
CA GLN A 247 -7.20 -9.40 -10.36
C GLN A 247 -7.20 -8.77 -11.76
N GLY A 248 -5.99 -8.70 -12.35
CA GLY A 248 -5.80 -8.03 -13.65
C GLY A 248 -5.53 -6.53 -13.55
N ASP A 249 -5.67 -5.92 -12.38
CA ASP A 249 -5.23 -4.55 -12.16
C ASP A 249 -3.70 -4.42 -12.30
N ASP A 250 -3.24 -3.24 -12.75
CA ASP A 250 -1.82 -2.92 -12.86
C ASP A 250 -1.63 -1.40 -12.90
N LEU A 251 -0.39 -0.96 -12.91
CA LEU A 251 -0.04 0.45 -12.82
C LEU A 251 -0.54 1.25 -14.03
N ASP A 252 -0.54 0.67 -15.24
CA ASP A 252 -1.08 1.28 -16.45
C ASP A 252 -2.60 1.53 -16.34
N ILE A 253 -3.32 0.59 -15.71
CA ILE A 253 -4.76 0.72 -15.46
C ILE A 253 -5.02 1.86 -14.50
N LEU A 254 -4.25 1.93 -13.40
CA LEU A 254 -4.37 3.01 -12.43
C LEU A 254 -4.03 4.37 -13.05
N ALA A 255 -2.98 4.47 -13.87
CA ALA A 255 -2.60 5.69 -14.57
C ALA A 255 -3.72 6.18 -15.50
N LYS A 256 -4.33 5.30 -16.27
CA LYS A 256 -5.50 5.60 -17.13
C LYS A 256 -6.70 6.08 -16.30
N TYR A 257 -6.98 5.40 -15.20
CA TYR A 257 -8.07 5.74 -14.28
C TYR A 257 -7.91 7.15 -13.70
N CYS A 258 -6.69 7.53 -13.30
CA CYS A 258 -6.39 8.81 -12.66
C CYS A 258 -6.21 9.98 -13.65
N PHE A 259 -6.02 9.73 -14.95
CA PHE A 259 -5.78 10.79 -15.95
C PHE A 259 -7.04 11.62 -16.24
N SER A 260 -7.54 12.33 -15.24
CA SER A 260 -8.79 13.09 -15.32
C SER A 260 -8.68 14.39 -16.14
N ARG A 261 -7.48 14.81 -16.54
CA ARG A 261 -7.26 15.85 -17.57
C ARG A 261 -8.04 15.53 -18.86
N ALA A 262 -8.20 14.25 -19.17
CA ALA A 262 -8.99 13.77 -20.32
C ALA A 262 -10.50 14.08 -20.23
N LYS A 263 -11.03 14.48 -19.06
CA LYS A 263 -12.43 14.92 -18.91
C LYS A 263 -12.69 16.33 -19.48
N ASP A 264 -11.64 17.07 -19.84
CA ASP A 264 -11.73 18.30 -20.63
C ASP A 264 -11.36 17.97 -22.09
N PRO A 265 -12.33 17.88 -23.03
CA PRO A 265 -12.07 17.47 -24.40
C PRO A 265 -11.12 18.40 -25.16
N GLU A 266 -11.16 19.72 -24.89
CA GLU A 266 -10.31 20.69 -25.57
C GLU A 266 -8.85 20.58 -25.09
N ASP A 267 -8.63 20.27 -23.84
CA ASP A 267 -7.30 20.05 -23.27
C ASP A 267 -6.76 18.69 -23.68
N TYR A 268 -7.61 17.64 -23.64
CA TYR A 268 -7.22 16.28 -24.05
C TYR A 268 -6.75 16.21 -25.51
N GLU A 269 -7.44 16.88 -26.44
CA GLU A 269 -7.04 16.93 -27.86
C GLU A 269 -5.62 17.45 -28.09
N LYS A 270 -5.10 18.31 -27.20
CA LYS A 270 -3.74 18.85 -27.27
C LYS A 270 -2.67 17.85 -26.83
N VAL A 271 -3.02 16.91 -25.95
CA VAL A 271 -2.05 16.08 -25.22
C VAL A 271 -2.22 14.58 -25.45
N LYS A 272 -3.29 14.14 -26.11
CA LYS A 272 -3.64 12.72 -26.26
C LYS A 272 -2.52 11.85 -26.89
N ASP A 273 -1.85 12.36 -27.92
CA ASP A 273 -0.81 11.59 -28.62
C ASP A 273 0.45 11.44 -27.75
N GLY A 274 0.83 12.50 -27.02
CA GLY A 274 1.94 12.46 -26.07
C GLY A 274 1.62 11.57 -24.86
N TYR A 275 0.38 11.63 -24.36
CA TYR A 275 -0.08 10.76 -23.28
C TYR A 275 -0.07 9.28 -23.70
N GLN A 276 -0.56 8.97 -24.91
CA GLN A 276 -0.51 7.61 -25.42
C GLN A 276 0.92 7.07 -25.47
N ALA A 277 1.88 7.86 -25.95
CA ALA A 277 3.29 7.48 -25.97
C ALA A 277 3.90 7.35 -24.56
N ALA A 278 3.45 8.16 -23.58
CA ALA A 278 3.86 8.01 -22.19
C ALA A 278 3.30 6.73 -21.56
N LEU A 279 2.05 6.39 -21.85
CA LEU A 279 1.40 5.17 -21.39
C LEU A 279 2.08 3.91 -21.97
N GLU A 280 2.47 3.93 -23.26
CA GLU A 280 3.21 2.82 -23.88
C GLU A 280 4.56 2.58 -23.19
N ARG A 281 5.29 3.64 -22.83
CA ARG A 281 6.54 3.51 -22.05
C ARG A 281 6.30 2.98 -20.63
N LEU A 282 5.17 3.34 -20.01
CA LEU A 282 4.78 2.82 -18.70
C LEU A 282 4.49 1.32 -18.78
N VAL A 283 3.69 0.88 -19.76
CA VAL A 283 3.38 -0.55 -20.01
C VAL A 283 4.66 -1.36 -20.29
N GLU A 284 5.59 -0.81 -21.08
CA GLU A 284 6.89 -1.46 -21.32
C GLU A 284 7.69 -1.57 -20.01
N GLY A 285 7.71 -0.50 -19.20
CA GLY A 285 8.47 -0.45 -17.95
C GLY A 285 7.97 -1.40 -16.88
N GLU A 286 6.63 -1.54 -16.71
CA GLU A 286 6.05 -2.43 -15.70
C GLU A 286 6.29 -3.91 -15.99
N ASP A 287 6.62 -4.26 -17.24
CA ASP A 287 7.00 -5.62 -17.71
C ASP A 287 6.09 -6.71 -17.12
N ARG A 288 4.78 -6.59 -17.40
CA ARG A 288 3.77 -7.50 -16.87
C ARG A 288 4.02 -8.97 -17.20
N ASP A 289 4.67 -9.24 -18.33
CA ASP A 289 4.92 -10.61 -18.82
C ASP A 289 5.97 -11.36 -18.01
N SER A 290 7.10 -10.72 -17.71
CA SER A 290 8.11 -11.34 -16.86
C SER A 290 7.79 -11.20 -15.38
N ALA A 291 7.08 -10.17 -15.01
CA ALA A 291 6.82 -9.75 -13.63
C ALA A 291 8.11 -9.63 -12.78
N ASN A 292 9.25 -9.41 -13.44
CA ASN A 292 10.50 -9.19 -12.75
C ASN A 292 10.54 -7.81 -12.07
N TYR A 293 11.26 -7.74 -10.96
CA TYR A 293 11.72 -6.46 -10.42
C TYR A 293 12.76 -5.87 -11.37
N ASN A 294 12.57 -4.64 -11.79
CA ASN A 294 13.45 -3.97 -12.75
C ASN A 294 13.63 -2.49 -12.35
N ARG A 295 14.35 -1.72 -13.18
CA ARG A 295 14.65 -0.31 -12.93
C ARG A 295 13.41 0.58 -12.79
N PHE A 296 12.33 0.27 -13.50
CA PHE A 296 11.05 0.99 -13.40
C PHE A 296 10.42 0.83 -12.01
N TRP A 297 10.47 -0.37 -11.44
CA TRP A 297 9.99 -0.66 -10.10
C TRP A 297 10.95 -0.14 -9.03
N ASP A 298 12.28 -0.15 -9.29
CA ASP A 298 13.28 0.36 -8.35
C ASP A 298 13.14 1.88 -8.13
N GLU A 299 12.77 2.64 -9.16
CA GLU A 299 12.37 4.05 -9.06
C GLU A 299 11.17 4.25 -8.12
N ARG A 300 10.21 3.32 -8.14
CA ARG A 300 8.96 3.35 -7.40
C ARG A 300 9.01 2.63 -6.05
N ASN A 301 10.21 2.27 -5.61
CA ASN A 301 10.47 1.71 -4.29
C ASN A 301 11.04 2.80 -3.36
N TYR A 302 10.19 3.47 -2.63
CA TYR A 302 10.56 4.60 -1.77
C TYR A 302 11.46 4.19 -0.60
N LEU A 303 11.52 2.89 -0.24
CA LEU A 303 12.46 2.38 0.75
C LEU A 303 13.92 2.55 0.32
N ASN A 304 14.19 2.60 -0.98
CA ASN A 304 15.54 2.86 -1.52
C ASN A 304 16.07 4.25 -1.14
N GLN A 305 15.21 5.15 -0.66
CA GLN A 305 15.55 6.50 -0.24
C GLN A 305 15.32 6.73 1.26
N ILE A 306 15.25 5.68 2.07
CA ILE A 306 14.99 5.77 3.51
C ILE A 306 15.98 6.71 4.24
N GLU A 307 17.21 6.80 3.74
CA GLU A 307 18.25 7.66 4.27
C GLU A 307 17.91 9.16 4.26
N ASN A 308 16.98 9.57 3.39
CA ASN A 308 16.55 10.96 3.25
C ASN A 308 15.41 11.33 4.21
N PHE A 309 14.75 10.36 4.84
CA PHE A 309 13.63 10.66 5.73
C PHE A 309 14.04 11.55 6.90
N LYS A 310 13.39 12.71 7.01
CA LYS A 310 13.55 13.69 8.10
C LYS A 310 12.25 13.88 8.89
N ALA A 311 11.12 13.70 8.22
CA ALA A 311 9.80 13.82 8.82
C ALA A 311 9.52 12.65 9.76
N SER A 312 8.87 12.91 10.90
CA SER A 312 8.30 11.85 11.72
C SER A 312 7.16 11.12 11.01
N VAL A 313 6.91 9.85 11.34
CA VAL A 313 5.95 9.02 10.61
C VAL A 313 4.98 8.33 11.56
N PHE A 314 3.68 8.56 11.40
CA PHE A 314 2.63 7.82 12.09
C PHE A 314 1.84 6.97 11.09
N ILE A 315 2.12 5.68 11.02
CA ILE A 315 1.47 4.73 10.12
C ILE A 315 0.17 4.24 10.74
N ILE A 316 -0.92 4.19 9.95
CA ILE A 316 -2.18 3.56 10.33
C ILE A 316 -2.51 2.51 9.26
N HIS A 317 -2.78 1.25 9.66
CA HIS A 317 -2.96 0.17 8.68
C HIS A 317 -3.84 -0.96 9.19
N GLY A 318 -4.65 -1.55 8.29
CA GLY A 318 -5.44 -2.75 8.57
C GLY A 318 -4.63 -4.03 8.42
N ILE A 319 -4.64 -4.89 9.44
CA ILE A 319 -3.96 -6.21 9.34
C ILE A 319 -4.62 -7.10 8.29
N ASN A 320 -5.93 -6.94 8.07
CA ASN A 320 -6.68 -7.69 7.08
C ASN A 320 -6.81 -6.94 5.74
N ASP A 321 -6.00 -5.92 5.51
CA ASP A 321 -5.97 -5.20 4.24
C ASP A 321 -5.23 -6.04 3.17
N TRP A 322 -6.01 -6.73 2.32
CA TRP A 322 -5.52 -7.46 1.17
C TRP A 322 -5.53 -6.62 -0.12
N ASN A 323 -5.90 -5.36 -0.02
CA ASN A 323 -5.66 -4.36 -1.06
C ASN A 323 -4.22 -3.84 -0.93
N VAL A 324 -3.94 -3.01 0.08
CA VAL A 324 -2.57 -2.61 0.41
C VAL A 324 -2.08 -3.50 1.55
N LYS A 325 -1.37 -4.56 1.19
CA LYS A 325 -0.97 -5.62 2.14
C LYS A 325 0.02 -5.09 3.19
N THR A 326 0.11 -5.74 4.33
CA THR A 326 1.02 -5.35 5.44
C THR A 326 2.51 -5.39 5.09
N ASN A 327 2.89 -6.02 3.98
CA ASN A 327 4.25 -5.92 3.41
C ASN A 327 4.60 -4.49 2.92
N GLN A 328 3.67 -3.55 2.97
CA GLN A 328 3.91 -2.14 2.69
C GLN A 328 4.23 -1.35 3.98
N CYS A 329 3.46 -1.53 5.04
CA CYS A 329 3.62 -0.73 6.27
C CYS A 329 4.71 -1.26 7.21
N LEU A 330 4.86 -2.59 7.34
CA LEU A 330 5.76 -3.17 8.32
C LEU A 330 7.24 -3.08 7.92
N PRO A 331 7.65 -3.32 6.67
CA PRO A 331 9.00 -3.02 6.22
C PRO A 331 9.35 -1.53 6.34
N LEU A 332 8.42 -0.63 6.03
CA LEU A 332 8.62 0.80 6.22
C LEU A 332 8.85 1.13 7.70
N PHE A 333 8.02 0.62 8.61
CA PHE A 333 8.17 0.84 10.05
C PHE A 333 9.53 0.38 10.55
N LYS A 334 9.99 -0.81 10.11
CA LYS A 334 11.30 -1.35 10.46
C LYS A 334 12.45 -0.52 9.90
N ALA A 335 12.38 -0.10 8.64
CA ALA A 335 13.41 0.73 8.02
C ALA A 335 13.54 2.09 8.71
N LEU A 336 12.42 2.70 9.13
CA LEU A 336 12.40 3.92 9.93
C LEU A 336 13.03 3.69 11.34
N GLU A 337 12.82 2.51 11.93
CA GLU A 337 13.46 2.12 13.19
C GLU A 337 14.97 2.05 13.06
N GLU A 338 15.46 1.33 12.08
CA GLU A 338 16.90 1.16 11.79
C GLU A 338 17.57 2.51 11.50
N LYS A 339 16.86 3.43 10.86
CA LYS A 339 17.31 4.79 10.58
C LYS A 339 17.24 5.72 11.81
N GLY A 340 16.48 5.35 12.84
CA GLY A 340 16.27 6.21 14.02
C GLY A 340 15.32 7.38 13.77
N VAL A 341 14.42 7.27 12.79
CA VAL A 341 13.35 8.25 12.53
C VAL A 341 12.25 8.08 13.59
N GLU A 342 11.73 9.18 14.10
CA GLU A 342 10.59 9.15 15.01
C GLU A 342 9.36 8.59 14.33
N ARG A 343 8.77 7.54 14.92
CA ARG A 343 7.72 6.76 14.28
C ARG A 343 6.69 6.24 15.27
N LYS A 344 5.48 5.98 14.75
CA LYS A 344 4.41 5.29 15.45
C LYS A 344 3.64 4.43 14.43
N ILE A 345 3.10 3.30 14.85
CA ILE A 345 2.21 2.49 14.01
C ILE A 345 0.99 2.04 14.81
N LEU A 346 -0.18 2.15 14.19
CA LEU A 346 -1.44 1.59 14.67
C LEU A 346 -1.92 0.56 13.65
N LEU A 347 -2.07 -0.69 14.11
CA LEU A 347 -2.55 -1.82 13.31
C LEU A 347 -3.94 -2.22 13.81
N HIS A 348 -4.95 -2.09 12.97
CA HIS A 348 -6.34 -2.45 13.31
C HIS A 348 -6.81 -3.72 12.59
N GLN A 349 -7.90 -4.34 13.06
CA GLN A 349 -8.44 -5.58 12.48
C GLN A 349 -9.29 -5.36 11.22
N GLY A 350 -9.55 -4.11 10.84
CA GLY A 350 -10.25 -3.80 9.59
C GLY A 350 -9.39 -4.09 8.35
N GLU A 351 -10.02 -3.87 7.22
CA GLU A 351 -9.41 -3.90 5.88
C GLU A 351 -8.93 -2.49 5.49
N HIS A 352 -9.25 -2.05 4.28
CA HIS A 352 -8.84 -0.76 3.70
C HIS A 352 -9.77 0.39 4.10
N VAL A 353 -9.87 0.70 5.41
CA VAL A 353 -10.85 1.64 5.98
C VAL A 353 -10.19 2.72 6.84
N TYR A 354 -10.88 3.86 7.02
CA TYR A 354 -10.49 4.87 8.00
C TYR A 354 -10.95 4.47 9.41
N VAL A 355 -10.14 4.75 10.44
CA VAL A 355 -10.41 4.30 11.82
C VAL A 355 -10.41 5.43 12.86
N TYR A 356 -10.66 6.67 12.44
CA TYR A 356 -10.70 7.82 13.35
C TYR A 356 -11.80 7.71 14.41
N ASP A 357 -12.94 7.12 14.07
CA ASP A 357 -14.09 6.94 14.93
C ASP A 357 -14.23 5.48 15.45
N LEU A 358 -13.17 4.65 15.30
CA LEU A 358 -13.14 3.28 15.82
C LEU A 358 -13.12 3.29 17.34
N GLU A 359 -14.10 2.63 17.97
CA GLU A 359 -14.27 2.58 19.42
C GLU A 359 -13.01 2.02 20.12
N GLY A 360 -12.57 2.70 21.16
CA GLY A 360 -11.41 2.28 21.96
C GLY A 360 -10.05 2.50 21.30
N SER A 361 -9.97 2.89 20.03
CA SER A 361 -8.69 3.12 19.35
C SER A 361 -7.98 4.41 19.79
N GLY A 362 -8.75 5.46 20.09
CA GLY A 362 -8.21 6.80 20.34
C GLY A 362 -7.53 7.43 19.13
N THR A 363 -7.73 6.90 17.91
CA THR A 363 -6.99 7.29 16.71
C THR A 363 -7.10 8.77 16.42
N LEU A 364 -8.30 9.36 16.50
CA LEU A 364 -8.48 10.80 16.22
C LEU A 364 -7.70 11.68 17.21
N ASP A 365 -7.74 11.35 18.51
CA ASP A 365 -6.96 12.05 19.55
C ASP A 365 -5.45 11.91 19.30
N MET A 366 -4.97 10.71 18.98
CA MET A 366 -3.57 10.49 18.66
C MET A 366 -3.13 11.30 17.45
N VAL A 367 -3.92 11.34 16.37
CA VAL A 367 -3.62 12.13 15.17
C VAL A 367 -3.59 13.63 15.49
N GLU A 368 -4.56 14.15 16.25
CA GLU A 368 -4.56 15.56 16.66
C GLU A 368 -3.31 15.89 17.50
N ARG A 369 -3.01 15.09 18.55
CA ARG A 369 -1.83 15.31 19.39
C ARG A 369 -0.51 15.16 18.63
N TRP A 370 -0.44 14.23 17.66
CA TRP A 370 0.72 14.05 16.79
C TRP A 370 0.97 15.29 15.93
N LEU A 371 -0.08 15.81 15.28
CA LEU A 371 0.01 17.03 14.48
C LEU A 371 0.33 18.27 15.35
N ASP A 372 -0.29 18.40 16.52
CA ASP A 372 -0.03 19.49 17.46
C ASP A 372 1.43 19.48 17.92
N HIS A 373 1.98 18.30 18.20
CA HIS A 373 3.36 18.14 18.63
C HIS A 373 4.34 18.58 17.53
N TYR A 374 4.23 18.01 16.32
CA TYR A 374 5.21 18.24 15.26
C TYR A 374 5.01 19.54 14.47
N LEU A 375 3.80 20.06 14.38
CA LEU A 375 3.52 21.27 13.59
C LEU A 375 3.43 22.55 14.45
N LYS A 376 2.91 22.42 15.68
CA LYS A 376 2.75 23.57 16.59
C LYS A 376 3.75 23.58 17.74
N GLY A 377 4.55 22.52 17.91
CA GLY A 377 5.54 22.40 18.98
C GLY A 377 4.93 22.21 20.38
N ILE A 378 3.72 21.67 20.47
CA ILE A 378 3.04 21.42 21.76
C ILE A 378 3.62 20.15 22.39
N ASP A 379 4.21 20.27 23.59
CA ASP A 379 4.63 19.10 24.38
C ASP A 379 3.40 18.46 25.04
N ASN A 380 2.84 17.46 24.39
CA ASN A 380 1.67 16.72 24.84
C ASN A 380 1.96 15.25 25.14
N GLY A 381 3.23 14.84 25.07
CA GLY A 381 3.72 13.52 25.46
C GLY A 381 3.47 12.41 24.45
N ILE A 382 2.94 12.69 23.26
CA ILE A 382 2.63 11.66 22.24
C ILE A 382 3.89 10.93 21.76
N ASP A 383 5.04 11.61 21.74
CA ASP A 383 6.36 11.09 21.40
C ASP A 383 6.90 10.06 22.41
N LYS A 384 6.36 10.05 23.64
CA LYS A 384 6.74 9.16 24.74
C LYS A 384 5.82 7.96 24.90
N GLU A 385 4.71 7.92 24.17
CA GLU A 385 3.79 6.79 24.17
C GLU A 385 4.37 5.58 23.41
N PRO A 386 3.85 4.35 23.64
CA PRO A 386 4.26 3.17 22.89
C PRO A 386 4.24 3.39 21.38
N LYS A 387 5.27 2.91 20.71
CA LYS A 387 5.45 3.10 19.26
C LYS A 387 4.53 2.23 18.41
N VAL A 388 4.05 1.14 18.97
CA VAL A 388 3.22 0.14 18.28
C VAL A 388 1.94 -0.10 19.07
N LEU A 389 0.81 0.01 18.39
CA LEU A 389 -0.50 -0.36 18.91
C LEU A 389 -1.14 -1.36 17.94
N VAL A 390 -1.55 -2.52 18.44
CA VAL A 390 -2.18 -3.58 17.64
C VAL A 390 -3.52 -3.94 18.25
N GLU A 391 -4.60 -3.84 17.47
CA GLU A 391 -5.93 -4.31 17.87
C GLU A 391 -5.95 -5.85 17.95
N SER A 392 -6.53 -6.39 19.02
CA SER A 392 -6.67 -7.84 19.18
C SER A 392 -7.68 -8.42 18.18
N ASN A 393 -7.33 -9.54 17.54
CA ASN A 393 -8.28 -10.29 16.71
C ASN A 393 -9.27 -11.15 17.53
N LEU A 394 -9.12 -11.20 18.86
CA LEU A 394 -9.99 -11.96 19.77
C LEU A 394 -10.94 -11.08 20.59
N ASP A 395 -10.62 -9.79 20.72
CA ASP A 395 -11.39 -8.83 21.55
C ASP A 395 -11.34 -7.44 20.90
N GLN A 396 -12.49 -6.97 20.40
CA GLN A 396 -12.65 -5.71 19.67
C GLN A 396 -12.24 -4.44 20.43
N LEU A 397 -12.15 -4.50 21.76
CA LEU A 397 -11.80 -3.34 22.60
C LEU A 397 -10.39 -3.43 23.18
N LYS A 398 -9.68 -4.50 22.88
CA LYS A 398 -8.34 -4.74 23.42
C LYS A 398 -7.27 -4.32 22.43
N TRP A 399 -6.40 -3.42 22.87
CA TRP A 399 -5.20 -2.98 22.15
C TRP A 399 -3.96 -3.48 22.85
N MET A 400 -3.00 -4.01 22.08
CA MET A 400 -1.71 -4.48 22.56
C MET A 400 -0.65 -3.44 22.22
N ALA A 401 0.06 -2.96 23.24
CA ALA A 401 1.09 -1.94 23.09
C ALA A 401 2.49 -2.54 23.18
N SER A 402 3.42 -2.02 22.37
CA SER A 402 4.84 -2.35 22.41
C SER A 402 5.67 -1.22 21.80
N ASP A 403 7.01 -1.25 21.98
CA ASP A 403 7.91 -0.25 21.39
C ASP A 403 8.53 -0.73 20.07
N THR A 404 8.44 -2.01 19.77
CA THR A 404 8.97 -2.63 18.54
C THR A 404 7.94 -3.52 17.87
N TRP A 405 8.06 -3.71 16.56
CA TRP A 405 7.37 -4.76 15.83
C TRP A 405 8.38 -5.57 15.01
N PRO A 406 8.42 -6.91 15.09
CA PRO A 406 7.66 -7.75 16.04
C PRO A 406 7.92 -7.38 17.52
N PRO A 407 6.97 -7.71 18.43
CA PRO A 407 7.17 -7.45 19.86
C PRO A 407 8.42 -8.15 20.39
N ALA A 408 9.08 -7.54 21.37
CA ALA A 408 10.24 -8.13 22.03
C ALA A 408 9.89 -9.54 22.59
N GLY A 409 10.77 -10.52 22.31
CA GLY A 409 10.56 -11.90 22.70
C GLY A 409 9.91 -12.78 21.64
N CYS A 410 9.46 -12.23 20.51
CA CYS A 410 9.02 -13.01 19.38
C CYS A 410 10.19 -13.83 18.79
N LYS A 411 9.98 -15.12 18.54
CA LYS A 411 11.01 -16.04 18.03
C LYS A 411 10.46 -16.91 16.90
N GLY A 412 11.29 -17.11 15.87
CA GLY A 412 11.00 -18.08 14.81
C GLY A 412 11.08 -19.51 15.32
N GLU A 413 10.06 -20.29 15.07
CA GLU A 413 10.01 -21.72 15.37
C GLU A 413 9.60 -22.50 14.13
N ASN A 414 10.26 -23.62 13.90
CA ASN A 414 9.96 -24.47 12.76
C ASN A 414 8.72 -25.33 13.01
N PHE A 415 7.84 -25.34 12.01
CA PHE A 415 6.70 -26.24 11.94
C PHE A 415 7.14 -27.72 12.00
N PRO A 416 6.48 -28.58 12.78
CA PRO A 416 6.82 -29.99 12.85
C PRO A 416 6.34 -30.74 11.60
N VAL A 417 7.24 -30.96 10.65
CA VAL A 417 6.94 -31.76 9.44
C VAL A 417 7.09 -33.24 9.78
N LYS A 418 5.98 -33.98 9.88
CA LYS A 418 5.95 -35.43 10.21
C LYS A 418 6.05 -36.33 8.99
N THR A 419 5.56 -35.88 7.82
CA THR A 419 5.67 -36.56 6.53
C THR A 419 7.12 -36.61 6.09
N ARG A 420 7.58 -37.75 5.57
CA ARG A 420 8.94 -37.96 5.09
C ARG A 420 8.96 -38.46 3.65
N GLY A 421 9.99 -38.05 2.90
CA GLY A 421 10.18 -38.40 1.50
C GLY A 421 9.48 -37.45 0.57
N GLU A 422 8.89 -37.96 -0.49
CA GLU A 422 8.25 -37.13 -1.54
C GLU A 422 6.75 -37.00 -1.30
N ALA A 423 6.26 -35.77 -1.52
CA ALA A 423 4.83 -35.47 -1.62
C ALA A 423 4.55 -34.83 -2.98
N ARG A 424 3.43 -35.19 -3.59
CA ARG A 424 3.04 -34.73 -4.92
C ARG A 424 1.91 -33.72 -4.81
N ILE A 425 2.06 -32.58 -5.50
CA ILE A 425 1.04 -31.56 -5.68
C ILE A 425 0.71 -31.49 -7.18
N VAL A 426 -0.56 -31.63 -7.53
CA VAL A 426 -1.04 -31.52 -8.92
C VAL A 426 -1.79 -30.22 -9.03
N ASP A 427 -1.18 -29.23 -9.65
CA ASP A 427 -1.79 -27.94 -9.95
C ASP A 427 -2.61 -28.04 -11.24
N ASP A 428 -3.88 -28.40 -11.07
CA ASP A 428 -4.89 -28.52 -12.11
C ASP A 428 -6.13 -27.72 -11.72
N LEU A 429 -6.14 -26.43 -12.08
CA LEU A 429 -7.26 -25.57 -11.75
C LEU A 429 -8.56 -26.02 -12.42
N SER A 430 -8.49 -26.72 -13.59
CA SER A 430 -9.66 -27.24 -14.32
C SER A 430 -10.38 -28.35 -13.54
N ALA A 431 -9.66 -29.09 -12.72
CA ALA A 431 -10.21 -30.13 -11.86
C ALA A 431 -10.90 -29.59 -10.61
N THR A 432 -10.65 -28.32 -10.25
CA THR A 432 -11.21 -27.69 -9.07
C THR A 432 -12.63 -27.16 -9.28
N VAL A 433 -13.34 -26.90 -8.20
CA VAL A 433 -14.67 -26.27 -8.21
C VAL A 433 -14.64 -24.87 -8.83
N PHE A 434 -13.53 -24.16 -8.74
CA PHE A 434 -13.37 -22.82 -9.29
C PHE A 434 -13.71 -22.76 -10.80
N ARG A 435 -13.24 -23.72 -11.59
CA ARG A 435 -13.55 -23.80 -13.04
C ARG A 435 -14.89 -24.46 -13.34
N LYS A 436 -15.33 -25.39 -12.49
CA LYS A 436 -16.61 -26.11 -12.68
C LYS A 436 -17.81 -25.22 -12.38
N GLU A 437 -17.70 -24.35 -11.40
CA GLU A 437 -18.74 -23.41 -10.98
C GLU A 437 -18.19 -22.00 -11.07
N LYS A 438 -18.39 -21.35 -12.19
CA LYS A 438 -17.81 -20.07 -12.55
C LYS A 438 -17.63 -19.12 -11.35
N ASP A 439 -16.36 -18.79 -11.03
CA ASP A 439 -15.94 -17.84 -9.99
C ASP A 439 -16.33 -18.19 -8.54
N ASN A 440 -16.56 -19.47 -8.21
CA ASN A 440 -16.80 -19.86 -6.82
C ASN A 440 -15.51 -19.90 -5.99
N ARG A 441 -14.98 -18.70 -5.69
CA ARG A 441 -13.72 -18.49 -4.96
C ARG A 441 -13.82 -19.05 -3.56
N LYS A 442 -14.93 -18.80 -2.87
CA LYS A 442 -15.12 -19.25 -1.49
C LYS A 442 -15.06 -20.76 -1.38
N GLU A 443 -15.78 -21.48 -2.23
CA GLU A 443 -15.78 -22.96 -2.18
C GLU A 443 -14.43 -23.54 -2.61
N TRP A 444 -13.74 -22.91 -3.58
CA TRP A 444 -12.37 -23.30 -3.92
C TRP A 444 -11.44 -23.18 -2.71
N LEU A 445 -11.51 -22.07 -1.98
CA LEU A 445 -10.70 -21.86 -0.78
C LEU A 445 -11.10 -22.82 0.35
N ASP A 446 -12.41 -23.04 0.58
CA ASP A 446 -12.92 -24.02 1.55
C ASP A 446 -12.37 -25.42 1.27
N GLN A 447 -12.36 -25.83 -0.01
CA GLN A 447 -11.78 -27.12 -0.41
C GLN A 447 -10.27 -27.16 -0.25
N LEU A 448 -9.55 -26.09 -0.65
CA LEU A 448 -8.10 -26.00 -0.47
C LEU A 448 -7.70 -26.13 1.00
N VAL A 449 -8.44 -25.50 1.89
CA VAL A 449 -8.13 -25.46 3.34
C VAL A 449 -8.64 -26.70 4.07
N LEU A 450 -9.91 -27.09 3.88
CA LEU A 450 -10.62 -28.05 4.74
C LEU A 450 -10.77 -29.46 4.18
N CYS A 451 -10.69 -29.64 2.85
CA CYS A 451 -10.96 -30.96 2.25
C CYS A 451 -9.95 -32.00 2.74
N GLU A 452 -10.46 -33.17 3.15
CA GLU A 452 -9.67 -34.32 3.59
C GLU A 452 -9.63 -35.47 2.55
N ALA A 453 -10.28 -35.25 1.39
CA ALA A 453 -10.38 -36.30 0.36
C ALA A 453 -8.98 -36.63 -0.23
N PRO A 454 -8.58 -37.91 -0.29
CA PRO A 454 -7.27 -38.31 -0.83
C PRO A 454 -7.06 -37.97 -2.31
N GLU A 455 -8.14 -37.88 -3.09
CA GLU A 455 -8.12 -37.46 -4.49
C GLU A 455 -7.80 -35.99 -4.70
N TYR A 456 -7.84 -35.19 -3.63
CA TYR A 456 -7.51 -33.76 -3.68
C TYR A 456 -6.01 -33.56 -3.53
N MET A 457 -5.29 -33.73 -4.62
CA MET A 457 -3.82 -33.62 -4.65
C MET A 457 -3.31 -32.24 -5.05
N ASN A 458 -4.16 -31.21 -5.00
CA ASN A 458 -3.79 -29.85 -5.41
C ASN A 458 -2.95 -29.07 -4.37
N ARG A 459 -2.61 -29.70 -3.25
CA ARG A 459 -1.82 -29.09 -2.17
C ARG A 459 -1.07 -30.10 -1.32
N PHE A 460 -0.08 -29.61 -0.60
CA PHE A 460 0.52 -30.26 0.57
C PHE A 460 0.14 -29.45 1.82
N ARG A 461 -0.54 -30.08 2.78
CA ARG A 461 -0.98 -29.45 4.03
C ARG A 461 -0.37 -30.15 5.23
N ILE A 462 0.20 -29.37 6.15
CA ILE A 462 0.62 -29.83 7.48
C ILE A 462 -0.13 -29.05 8.56
N MET A 463 -0.40 -29.75 9.66
CA MET A 463 -1.09 -29.18 10.82
C MET A 463 -0.15 -29.15 12.01
N TRP A 464 -0.16 -28.04 12.71
CA TRP A 464 0.47 -27.90 14.00
C TRP A 464 -0.63 -27.91 15.07
N SER A 465 -0.72 -29.01 15.80
CA SER A 465 -1.64 -29.21 16.93
C SER A 465 -0.92 -28.95 18.26
N ASP A 466 -1.68 -28.71 19.30
CA ASP A 466 -1.18 -28.48 20.66
C ASP A 466 -0.22 -29.61 21.15
N SER A 467 -0.48 -30.85 20.74
CA SER A 467 0.36 -32.00 21.10
C SER A 467 1.78 -31.98 20.49
N ASP A 468 1.97 -31.15 19.44
CA ASP A 468 3.22 -31.11 18.67
C ASP A 468 4.15 -29.97 19.06
N SER A 469 3.61 -28.92 19.69
CA SER A 469 4.33 -27.68 19.89
C SER A 469 5.12 -27.58 21.18
N GLY A 470 4.90 -28.49 22.15
CA GLY A 470 5.34 -28.27 23.52
C GLY A 470 4.78 -26.95 24.11
N VAL A 471 3.90 -26.28 23.35
CA VAL A 471 3.10 -25.18 23.80
C VAL A 471 1.94 -25.79 24.58
N ASP A 472 1.74 -25.29 25.78
CA ASP A 472 0.61 -25.64 26.61
C ASP A 472 -0.67 -25.21 25.89
N GLY A 473 -1.40 -26.11 25.22
CA GLY A 473 -2.66 -25.87 24.49
C GLY A 473 -3.77 -25.22 25.32
N GLU A 474 -3.41 -24.82 26.51
CA GLU A 474 -4.20 -24.11 27.49
C GLU A 474 -4.14 -22.57 27.31
N LYS A 475 -3.34 -22.01 26.33
CA LYS A 475 -3.15 -20.57 26.16
C LYS A 475 -3.27 -20.13 24.70
N ASP A 476 -3.71 -18.88 24.52
CA ASP A 476 -3.62 -18.18 23.24
C ASP A 476 -2.16 -17.93 22.86
N ILE A 477 -1.84 -18.01 21.56
CA ILE A 477 -0.47 -17.83 21.05
C ILE A 477 -0.48 -16.73 19.99
N ARG A 478 0.35 -15.69 20.19
CA ARG A 478 0.47 -14.62 19.21
C ARG A 478 1.56 -14.95 18.18
N ILE A 479 1.19 -14.79 16.91
CA ILE A 479 2.08 -14.85 15.74
C ILE A 479 2.30 -13.40 15.29
N ALA A 480 3.53 -12.91 15.31
CA ALA A 480 3.83 -11.55 14.87
C ALA A 480 5.14 -11.51 14.09
N GLY A 481 5.08 -11.27 12.80
CA GLY A 481 6.25 -11.22 11.92
C GLY A 481 6.00 -11.83 10.55
N THR A 482 7.09 -12.08 9.83
CA THR A 482 7.09 -12.71 8.51
C THR A 482 7.36 -14.20 8.64
N VAL A 483 6.48 -15.02 8.08
CA VAL A 483 6.68 -16.47 7.97
C VAL A 483 7.62 -16.75 6.81
N LYS A 484 8.63 -17.61 7.04
CA LYS A 484 9.61 -18.00 6.04
C LYS A 484 9.48 -19.46 5.69
N VAL A 485 9.46 -19.77 4.42
CA VAL A 485 9.29 -21.12 3.91
C VAL A 485 10.46 -21.46 3.01
N GLY A 486 11.16 -22.55 3.29
CA GLY A 486 12.24 -23.08 2.44
C GLY A 486 12.01 -24.57 2.15
N PHE A 487 12.16 -25.00 0.90
CA PHE A 487 11.96 -26.40 0.50
C PHE A 487 12.65 -26.70 -0.83
N ASP A 488 12.95 -28.00 -1.04
CA ASP A 488 13.36 -28.47 -2.35
C ASP A 488 12.19 -29.13 -3.07
N ALA A 489 12.03 -28.82 -4.34
CA ALA A 489 11.00 -29.43 -5.18
C ALA A 489 11.48 -29.61 -6.62
N ALA A 490 10.96 -30.63 -7.29
CA ALA A 490 11.06 -30.86 -8.72
C ALA A 490 9.73 -30.53 -9.40
N ILE A 491 9.79 -29.86 -10.53
CA ILE A 491 8.62 -29.46 -11.31
C ILE A 491 8.69 -30.19 -12.67
N ASP A 492 7.57 -30.73 -13.14
CA ASP A 492 7.51 -31.46 -14.42
C ASP A 492 7.55 -30.55 -15.67
N ARG A 493 7.72 -29.24 -15.46
CA ARG A 493 7.70 -28.19 -16.51
C ARG A 493 8.84 -27.19 -16.33
N ASP A 494 8.94 -26.23 -17.25
CA ASP A 494 9.96 -25.17 -17.28
C ASP A 494 9.64 -24.01 -16.33
N THR A 495 8.44 -23.95 -15.76
CA THR A 495 7.99 -22.96 -14.77
C THR A 495 6.82 -23.49 -13.95
N ALA A 496 6.57 -22.86 -12.80
CA ALA A 496 5.37 -23.09 -11.98
C ALA A 496 5.07 -21.86 -11.11
N ILE A 497 3.82 -21.74 -10.71
CA ILE A 497 3.40 -20.91 -9.58
C ILE A 497 3.57 -21.74 -8.32
N LEU A 498 4.25 -21.19 -7.32
CA LEU A 498 4.41 -21.77 -5.99
C LEU A 498 3.76 -20.80 -5.00
N SER A 499 2.73 -21.29 -4.30
CA SER A 499 1.99 -20.48 -3.34
C SER A 499 2.02 -21.13 -1.96
N ALA A 500 2.08 -20.29 -0.92
CA ALA A 500 2.04 -20.70 0.47
C ALA A 500 0.92 -19.96 1.22
N MET A 501 0.29 -20.64 2.17
CA MET A 501 -0.77 -20.10 3.00
C MET A 501 -0.61 -20.54 4.45
N LEU A 502 -0.77 -19.62 5.40
CA LEU A 502 -0.87 -19.89 6.82
C LEU A 502 -2.31 -19.66 7.28
N VAL A 503 -2.88 -20.62 8.00
CA VAL A 503 -4.30 -20.64 8.31
C VAL A 503 -4.53 -21.00 9.78
N ASP A 504 -5.32 -20.18 10.47
CA ASP A 504 -5.92 -20.47 11.77
C ASP A 504 -7.16 -21.35 11.54
N ILE A 505 -7.12 -22.60 11.98
CA ILE A 505 -8.23 -23.57 11.87
C ILE A 505 -8.86 -23.78 13.24
N GLY A 506 -10.09 -23.34 13.37
CA GLY A 506 -10.91 -23.47 14.57
C GLY A 506 -12.22 -22.72 14.39
N ARG A 507 -13.27 -23.22 15.03
CA ARG A 507 -14.62 -22.64 14.92
C ARG A 507 -14.77 -21.41 15.81
N GLN A 508 -14.94 -20.25 15.21
CA GLN A 508 -15.05 -18.97 15.94
C GLN A 508 -15.91 -17.96 15.15
N ASN A 509 -16.61 -17.06 15.86
CA ASN A 509 -17.16 -15.85 15.27
C ASN A 509 -16.03 -14.78 15.23
N ARG A 510 -15.43 -14.60 14.08
CA ARG A 510 -14.28 -13.72 13.91
C ARG A 510 -14.68 -12.26 13.71
N ILE A 511 -13.77 -11.35 14.03
CA ILE A 511 -13.93 -9.94 13.71
C ILE A 511 -13.94 -9.78 12.18
N THR A 512 -14.92 -9.02 11.69
CA THR A 512 -15.10 -8.69 10.26
C THR A 512 -14.75 -7.23 10.01
N ALA A 513 -14.65 -6.84 8.75
CA ALA A 513 -14.48 -5.44 8.36
C ALA A 513 -15.81 -4.64 8.36
N GLU A 514 -16.95 -5.26 8.70
CA GLU A 514 -18.25 -4.58 8.77
C GLU A 514 -18.24 -3.54 9.91
N GLU A 515 -18.49 -2.28 9.59
CA GLU A 515 -18.61 -1.21 10.58
C GLU A 515 -19.98 -1.27 11.24
N VAL A 516 -20.01 -1.50 12.54
CA VAL A 516 -21.22 -1.56 13.34
C VAL A 516 -21.27 -0.34 14.27
N ALA A 517 -22.30 0.48 14.12
CA ALA A 517 -22.48 1.66 14.95
C ALA A 517 -22.61 1.31 16.45
N VAL A 518 -21.97 2.10 17.29
CA VAL A 518 -21.98 1.89 18.75
C VAL A 518 -23.10 2.73 19.39
N GLU A 519 -24.02 2.06 20.06
CA GLU A 519 -25.10 2.73 20.78
C GLU A 519 -24.57 3.54 21.98
N ASN A 520 -25.16 4.71 22.23
CA ASN A 520 -24.80 5.62 23.31
C ASN A 520 -23.37 6.18 23.29
N ALA A 521 -22.66 6.04 22.15
CA ALA A 521 -21.38 6.68 21.89
C ALA A 521 -21.55 7.97 21.06
N PRO A 522 -20.51 8.79 20.89
CA PRO A 522 -20.53 9.92 19.96
C PRO A 522 -20.97 9.50 18.55
N GLU A 523 -21.69 10.38 17.86
CA GLU A 523 -22.17 10.11 16.49
C GLU A 523 -21.01 9.76 15.55
N GLY A 524 -21.16 8.68 14.79
CA GLY A 524 -20.15 8.13 13.91
C GLY A 524 -19.25 7.08 14.55
N THR A 525 -19.27 6.90 15.87
CA THR A 525 -18.49 5.86 16.53
C THR A 525 -18.94 4.47 16.08
N PHE A 526 -17.99 3.67 15.64
CA PHE A 526 -18.22 2.30 15.19
C PHE A 526 -17.22 1.32 15.83
N ARG A 527 -17.55 0.04 15.75
CA ARG A 527 -16.63 -1.07 15.98
C ARG A 527 -16.70 -2.04 14.81
N PHE A 528 -15.68 -2.82 14.60
CA PHE A 528 -15.76 -3.91 13.62
C PHE A 528 -16.71 -4.99 14.11
N GLY A 529 -17.59 -5.48 13.22
CA GLY A 529 -18.58 -6.50 13.54
C GLY A 529 -17.95 -7.86 13.87
N LEU A 530 -18.79 -8.77 14.31
CA LEU A 530 -18.45 -10.19 14.43
C LEU A 530 -19.24 -10.98 13.39
N GLU A 531 -18.65 -12.05 12.87
CA GLU A 531 -19.36 -13.00 12.02
C GLU A 531 -20.65 -13.46 12.71
N LYS A 532 -21.76 -13.48 11.97
CA LYS A 532 -23.06 -13.96 12.49
C LYS A 532 -23.07 -15.47 12.72
N GLU A 533 -22.43 -16.19 11.80
CA GLU A 533 -22.22 -17.63 11.88
C GLU A 533 -20.71 -17.90 11.99
N PRO A 534 -20.27 -18.78 12.90
CA PRO A 534 -18.85 -19.01 13.10
C PRO A 534 -18.21 -19.67 11.86
N SER A 535 -17.12 -19.09 11.39
CA SER A 535 -16.28 -19.68 10.35
C SER A 535 -15.36 -20.77 10.94
N MET A 536 -14.92 -21.68 10.07
CA MET A 536 -14.08 -22.82 10.46
C MET A 536 -12.59 -22.51 10.39
N TYR A 537 -12.21 -21.44 9.71
CA TYR A 537 -10.82 -21.04 9.54
C TYR A 537 -10.69 -19.56 9.21
N LYS A 538 -9.47 -19.04 9.34
CA LYS A 538 -9.04 -17.74 8.80
C LYS A 538 -7.65 -17.88 8.16
N VAL A 539 -7.54 -17.43 6.91
CA VAL A 539 -6.23 -17.25 6.28
C VAL A 539 -5.57 -16.01 6.90
N ILE A 540 -4.38 -16.20 7.48
CA ILE A 540 -3.67 -15.15 8.22
C ILE A 540 -2.43 -14.64 7.49
N SER A 541 -1.90 -15.40 6.55
CA SER A 541 -0.81 -14.95 5.68
C SER A 541 -0.77 -15.77 4.40
N ARG A 542 -0.23 -15.17 3.34
CA ARG A 542 0.03 -15.78 2.02
C ARG A 542 1.40 -15.37 1.50
N GLY A 543 1.95 -16.19 0.59
CA GLY A 543 3.17 -15.88 -0.13
C GLY A 543 3.19 -16.56 -1.49
N TRP A 544 3.93 -16.00 -2.44
CA TRP A 544 3.93 -16.45 -3.83
C TRP A 544 5.33 -16.37 -4.43
N LEU A 545 5.63 -17.28 -5.35
CA LEU A 545 6.89 -17.32 -6.08
C LEU A 545 6.69 -17.91 -7.48
N ASN A 546 7.22 -17.26 -8.49
CA ASN A 546 7.47 -17.89 -9.78
C ASN A 546 8.73 -18.75 -9.66
N ALA A 547 8.63 -20.03 -9.98
CA ALA A 547 9.73 -20.96 -9.82
C ALA A 547 11.02 -20.52 -10.56
N GLN A 548 10.90 -19.75 -11.64
CA GLN A 548 12.06 -19.20 -12.34
C GLN A 548 12.74 -18.03 -11.61
N ASN A 549 12.10 -17.43 -10.59
CA ASN A 549 12.68 -16.37 -9.74
C ASN A 549 13.25 -16.88 -8.41
N ARG A 550 13.59 -18.17 -8.31
CA ARG A 550 14.00 -18.82 -7.06
C ARG A 550 15.21 -18.20 -6.36
N THR A 551 16.08 -17.47 -7.07
CA THR A 551 17.29 -16.87 -6.48
C THR A 551 17.21 -15.35 -6.36
N CYS A 552 16.46 -14.68 -7.24
CA CYS A 552 16.27 -13.24 -7.18
C CYS A 552 15.02 -12.79 -7.98
N LEU A 553 14.54 -11.59 -7.70
CA LEU A 553 13.32 -11.05 -8.31
C LEU A 553 13.56 -10.47 -9.73
N TRP A 554 14.80 -10.18 -10.11
CA TRP A 554 15.12 -9.46 -11.36
C TRP A 554 15.64 -10.34 -12.48
N SER A 555 15.84 -11.64 -12.24
CA SER A 555 16.41 -12.55 -13.25
C SER A 555 15.73 -13.90 -13.21
N LYS A 556 15.29 -14.38 -14.38
CA LYS A 556 14.71 -15.71 -14.54
C LYS A 556 15.80 -16.75 -14.70
N GLU A 557 15.67 -17.88 -14.01
CA GLU A 557 16.56 -19.02 -14.13
C GLU A 557 15.89 -20.18 -14.85
N LYS A 558 16.67 -20.88 -15.68
CA LYS A 558 16.18 -22.07 -16.35
C LYS A 558 15.82 -23.14 -15.32
N ILE A 559 14.71 -23.82 -15.55
CA ILE A 559 14.28 -25.03 -14.84
C ILE A 559 14.41 -26.19 -15.80
N GLU A 560 15.12 -27.25 -15.38
CA GLU A 560 15.10 -28.54 -16.08
C GLU A 560 13.95 -29.37 -15.47
N PRO A 561 12.98 -29.83 -16.27
CA PRO A 561 11.86 -30.61 -15.78
C PRO A 561 12.32 -31.83 -14.95
N ASN A 562 11.65 -32.06 -13.84
CA ASN A 562 11.92 -33.14 -12.87
C ASN A 562 13.28 -33.07 -12.16
N GLN A 563 14.01 -31.97 -12.25
CA GLN A 563 15.18 -31.72 -11.43
C GLN A 563 14.77 -30.96 -10.16
N TYR A 564 15.37 -31.35 -9.01
CA TYR A 564 15.16 -30.66 -7.74
C TYR A 564 15.93 -29.34 -7.69
N TYR A 565 15.23 -28.29 -7.23
CA TYR A 565 15.78 -26.98 -6.91
C TYR A 565 15.30 -26.53 -5.54
N HIS A 566 16.08 -25.67 -4.90
CA HIS A 566 15.68 -24.99 -3.67
C HIS A 566 14.80 -23.78 -3.96
N TYR A 567 13.74 -23.60 -3.18
CA TYR A 567 12.80 -22.48 -3.26
C TYR A 567 12.63 -21.86 -1.89
N GLU A 568 12.55 -20.53 -1.83
CA GLU A 568 12.25 -19.78 -0.62
C GLU A 568 11.06 -18.85 -0.87
N ILE A 569 10.13 -18.78 0.09
CA ILE A 569 8.98 -17.87 0.05
C ILE A 569 8.95 -17.11 1.38
N GLU A 570 9.04 -15.79 1.32
CA GLU A 570 8.67 -14.92 2.41
C GLU A 570 7.19 -14.54 2.26
N MET A 571 6.39 -14.87 3.29
CA MET A 571 4.96 -14.61 3.26
C MET A 571 4.66 -13.17 3.72
N VAL A 572 3.47 -12.66 3.39
CA VAL A 572 3.01 -11.34 3.85
C VAL A 572 3.09 -11.29 5.38
N PRO A 573 3.73 -10.28 5.98
CA PRO A 573 3.83 -10.15 7.44
C PRO A 573 2.45 -10.12 8.10
N THR A 574 2.32 -10.70 9.29
CA THR A 574 1.04 -10.76 10.00
C THR A 574 1.20 -10.52 11.49
N ASP A 575 0.11 -10.12 12.15
CA ASP A 575 -0.02 -10.09 13.60
C ASP A 575 -1.37 -10.71 13.98
N HIS A 576 -1.35 -11.93 14.49
CA HIS A 576 -2.54 -12.73 14.76
C HIS A 576 -2.39 -13.54 16.03
N THR A 577 -3.37 -13.52 16.88
CA THR A 577 -3.44 -14.40 18.05
C THR A 577 -4.26 -15.64 17.71
N LEU A 578 -3.59 -16.78 17.67
CA LEU A 578 -4.23 -18.09 17.58
C LEU A 578 -4.93 -18.39 18.91
N GLN A 579 -6.24 -18.58 18.85
CA GLN A 579 -7.04 -18.86 20.04
C GLN A 579 -6.72 -20.26 20.58
N LYS A 580 -6.75 -20.40 21.90
CA LYS A 580 -6.67 -21.70 22.58
C LYS A 580 -7.59 -22.75 21.93
N GLY A 581 -7.05 -23.92 21.65
CA GLY A 581 -7.76 -25.04 21.03
C GLY A 581 -7.90 -24.96 19.51
N HIS A 582 -7.41 -23.90 18.86
CA HIS A 582 -7.28 -23.85 17.42
C HIS A 582 -5.99 -24.53 16.96
N ASN A 583 -5.97 -24.96 15.70
CA ASN A 583 -4.79 -25.49 15.04
C ASN A 583 -4.24 -24.49 14.02
N LEU A 584 -2.93 -24.46 13.89
CA LEU A 584 -2.28 -23.73 12.81
C LEU A 584 -2.00 -24.67 11.64
N ALA A 585 -2.46 -24.31 10.44
CA ALA A 585 -2.16 -25.06 9.22
C ALA A 585 -1.21 -24.28 8.33
N PHE A 586 -0.25 -24.98 7.74
CA PHE A 586 0.54 -24.51 6.61
C PHE A 586 0.16 -25.29 5.36
N ILE A 587 -0.07 -24.57 4.25
CA ILE A 587 -0.49 -25.16 2.99
C ILE A 587 0.45 -24.65 1.89
N LEU A 588 1.09 -25.60 1.17
CA LEU A 588 1.86 -25.34 -0.05
C LEU A 588 1.02 -25.82 -1.24
N TYR A 589 0.85 -24.99 -2.26
CA TYR A 589 0.02 -25.28 -3.43
C TYR A 589 0.57 -24.56 -4.67
N GLY A 590 -0.03 -24.78 -5.82
CA GLY A 590 0.31 -24.12 -7.08
C GLY A 590 -0.41 -22.78 -7.23
N THR A 591 -1.29 -22.71 -8.24
CA THR A 591 -2.06 -21.51 -8.59
C THR A 591 -2.94 -21.02 -7.44
N ASP A 592 -2.77 -19.76 -7.06
CA ASP A 592 -3.72 -19.06 -6.20
C ASP A 592 -4.80 -18.40 -7.05
N ALA A 593 -5.98 -19.03 -7.12
CA ALA A 593 -7.07 -18.59 -7.98
C ALA A 593 -7.61 -17.19 -7.63
N GLU A 594 -7.36 -16.69 -6.41
CA GLU A 594 -7.78 -15.36 -5.95
C GLU A 594 -6.74 -14.27 -6.25
N GLN A 595 -5.45 -14.64 -6.40
CA GLN A 595 -4.37 -13.66 -6.40
C GLN A 595 -3.49 -13.71 -7.65
N THR A 596 -3.20 -14.89 -8.20
CA THR A 596 -2.25 -15.05 -9.30
C THR A 596 -2.92 -15.16 -10.66
N GLN A 597 -2.11 -15.24 -11.72
CA GLN A 597 -2.55 -15.73 -13.02
C GLN A 597 -3.11 -17.14 -12.88
N ARG A 598 -4.00 -17.53 -13.79
CA ARG A 598 -4.72 -18.80 -13.75
C ARG A 598 -4.42 -19.61 -15.02
N PRO A 599 -3.27 -20.29 -15.09
CA PRO A 599 -2.91 -21.11 -16.25
C PRO A 599 -3.89 -22.29 -16.43
N GLU A 600 -4.09 -22.71 -17.68
CA GLU A 600 -4.84 -23.91 -18.01
C GLU A 600 -3.97 -25.16 -17.98
N THR A 601 -2.66 -24.98 -18.08
CA THR A 601 -1.72 -26.08 -18.12
C THR A 601 -1.52 -26.72 -16.76
N VAL A 602 -1.75 -28.04 -16.70
CA VAL A 602 -1.51 -28.84 -15.49
C VAL A 602 -0.02 -28.92 -15.19
N THR A 603 0.35 -28.68 -13.93
CA THR A 603 1.72 -28.75 -13.45
C THR A 603 1.82 -29.67 -12.25
N THR A 604 2.82 -30.57 -12.25
CA THR A 604 3.12 -31.43 -11.10
C THR A 604 4.34 -30.91 -10.37
N ILE A 605 4.18 -30.66 -9.07
CA ILE A 605 5.26 -30.27 -8.14
C ILE A 605 5.52 -31.46 -7.23
N THR A 606 6.74 -32.01 -7.27
CA THR A 606 7.19 -33.08 -6.37
C THR A 606 8.03 -32.45 -5.27
N LEU A 607 7.43 -32.33 -4.08
CA LEU A 607 8.03 -31.74 -2.89
C LEU A 607 8.90 -32.77 -2.16
N ASN A 608 10.13 -32.41 -1.81
CA ASN A 608 10.94 -33.16 -0.85
C ASN A 608 10.58 -32.69 0.58
N THR A 609 9.76 -33.46 1.29
CA THR A 609 9.28 -33.07 2.62
C THR A 609 10.39 -33.09 3.69
N ASP A 610 11.52 -33.76 3.44
CA ASP A 610 12.65 -33.81 4.37
C ASP A 610 13.39 -32.46 4.43
N THR A 611 13.28 -31.64 3.38
CA THR A 611 13.89 -30.31 3.30
C THR A 611 12.94 -29.18 3.68
N LEU A 612 11.63 -29.45 3.79
CA LEU A 612 10.62 -28.44 4.10
C LEU A 612 10.86 -27.84 5.49
N LYS A 613 11.05 -26.54 5.52
CA LYS A 613 11.15 -25.71 6.72
C LYS A 613 10.12 -24.60 6.64
N VAL A 614 9.33 -24.46 7.66
CA VAL A 614 8.36 -23.37 7.80
C VAL A 614 8.61 -22.71 9.14
N GLU A 615 9.28 -21.57 9.11
CA GLU A 615 9.59 -20.79 10.31
C GLU A 615 8.48 -19.80 10.59
N VAL A 616 7.81 -19.95 11.73
CA VAL A 616 6.71 -19.09 12.17
C VAL A 616 7.14 -18.26 13.37
N PRO A 617 6.99 -16.94 13.36
CA PRO A 617 7.36 -16.06 14.47
C PRO A 617 6.31 -16.09 15.59
N PHE A 618 6.60 -16.74 16.70
CA PHE A 618 5.74 -16.84 17.89
C PHE A 618 6.19 -15.94 19.04
N LEU A 619 5.23 -15.30 19.68
CA LEU A 619 5.35 -14.71 21.01
C LEU A 619 4.64 -15.64 22.02
N LYS A 620 5.42 -16.32 22.84
CA LYS A 620 4.93 -17.25 23.88
C LYS A 620 4.75 -16.57 25.22
#